data_483957f356c9a3a958f08563ffc51447
#
_entry.id   483957f356c9a3a958f08563ffc51447
#
_cell.length_a   1.000
_cell.length_b   1.000
_cell.length_c   1.000
_cell.angle_alpha   90.00
_cell.angle_beta   90.00
_cell.angle_gamma   90.00
#
_symmetry.space_group_name_H-M   'P 1'
#
loop_
_entity.id
_entity.type
_entity.pdbx_description
1 polymer ?
#
loop_
_entity_poly.entity_id
_entity_poly.type
_entity_poly.pdbx_seq_one_letter_code
_entity_poly.pdbx_strand_id
1 'polypeptide(L)'
;VPQDGVAGGKKRTYPLINATQTVLSSIGTIDFRHILAAKNEMENWRFLRFNPEHLRQPTSKYTGADKLTPSGLNLAAVLYRIKQEDEYSLIEISRELNRFIPEFTGVDVIDDVEHNQYVIYLQQRDGKIFSSRVLSEGTLRLLALCIIEYDNKVKGIICYEEPENGIHPFRINAMAHLLYNISTDFSDQHAPLRQVIINTHSPVVVKDIFAWEHNDHVSIYYSQMRSRTTNIDQSRVRINITRMIPVVKELDNIKSDTTGQLEWKYNIYSNEELKATLSTVESLLNMSNTTIEEE
;
A
#
# COMPACT_ATOMS: atom_id res chain seq x y z
N VAL A 1 -25.21 2.60 19.96
CA VAL A 1 -23.80 2.88 20.24
C VAL A 1 -23.74 3.64 21.57
N PRO A 2 -23.02 3.15 22.59
CA PRO A 2 -22.84 3.86 23.85
C PRO A 2 -21.91 5.07 23.66
N GLN A 3 -22.14 6.12 24.45
CA GLN A 3 -21.28 7.31 24.49
C GLN A 3 -19.97 6.99 25.24
N ASP A 4 -18.85 7.50 24.77
CA ASP A 4 -17.54 7.28 25.39
C ASP A 4 -17.40 8.06 26.72
N GLY A 5 -16.75 7.43 27.70
CA GLY A 5 -16.32 8.11 28.96
C GLY A 5 -17.38 8.35 30.00
N VAL A 6 -18.61 7.88 29.81
CA VAL A 6 -19.69 8.00 30.79
C VAL A 6 -20.26 6.63 31.12
N ALA A 7 -20.06 6.17 32.36
CA ALA A 7 -20.72 4.96 32.85
C ALA A 7 -22.25 5.22 32.86
N GLY A 8 -22.99 4.51 31.99
CA GLY A 8 -24.42 4.68 31.81
C GLY A 8 -24.86 5.78 30.83
N GLY A 9 -23.97 6.27 29.99
CA GLY A 9 -24.27 7.26 28.94
C GLY A 9 -25.43 6.85 28.02
N LYS A 10 -26.16 7.83 27.50
CA LYS A 10 -27.30 7.61 26.60
C LYS A 10 -26.86 6.80 25.38
N LYS A 11 -27.51 5.66 25.15
CA LYS A 11 -27.33 4.89 23.93
C LYS A 11 -28.01 5.60 22.78
N ARG A 12 -27.25 5.92 21.74
CA ARG A 12 -27.84 6.33 20.45
C ARG A 12 -28.25 5.10 19.65
N THR A 13 -29.51 5.01 19.29
CA THR A 13 -30.07 3.97 18.40
C THR A 13 -30.24 4.56 17.01
N TYR A 14 -29.83 3.78 16.02
CA TYR A 14 -29.97 4.13 14.61
C TYR A 14 -30.86 3.10 13.94
N PRO A 15 -31.94 3.50 13.25
CA PRO A 15 -32.74 2.56 12.46
C PRO A 15 -31.89 2.07 11.28
N LEU A 16 -31.77 0.74 11.16
CA LEU A 16 -31.02 0.14 10.05
C LEU A 16 -31.86 -0.06 8.79
N ILE A 17 -33.19 0.03 8.94
CA ILE A 17 -34.13 -0.13 7.81
C ILE A 17 -33.95 1.08 6.90
N ASN A 18 -33.63 0.80 5.61
CA ASN A 18 -33.35 1.82 4.59
C ASN A 18 -32.11 2.69 4.85
N ALA A 19 -31.18 2.24 5.67
CA ALA A 19 -29.93 2.97 5.90
C ALA A 19 -29.07 2.92 4.62
N THR A 20 -28.81 4.09 4.02
CA THR A 20 -27.93 4.26 2.86
C THR A 20 -26.47 4.48 3.26
N GLN A 21 -26.20 4.66 4.55
CA GLN A 21 -24.88 4.93 5.11
C GLN A 21 -24.65 4.10 6.37
N THR A 22 -23.38 3.88 6.69
CA THR A 22 -22.99 3.21 7.94
C THR A 22 -23.23 4.13 9.14
N VAL A 23 -23.44 3.54 10.32
CA VAL A 23 -23.51 4.31 11.57
C VAL A 23 -22.24 5.15 11.79
N LEU A 24 -21.08 4.61 11.38
CA LEU A 24 -19.81 5.29 11.46
C LEU A 24 -19.81 6.64 10.71
N SER A 25 -20.35 6.68 9.49
CA SER A 25 -20.41 7.92 8.68
C SER A 25 -21.29 9.00 9.26
N SER A 26 -22.33 8.61 10.03
CA SER A 26 -23.30 9.54 10.63
C SER A 26 -22.82 10.18 11.93
N ILE A 27 -21.71 9.71 12.51
CA ILE A 27 -21.16 10.22 13.76
C ILE A 27 -20.03 11.22 13.48
N GLY A 28 -20.20 12.45 13.96
CA GLY A 28 -19.22 13.54 13.86
C GLY A 28 -18.99 14.29 15.16
N THR A 29 -19.43 13.74 16.31
CA THR A 29 -19.34 14.42 17.60
C THR A 29 -18.27 13.82 18.50
N ILE A 30 -17.63 14.68 19.30
CA ILE A 30 -16.58 14.30 20.26
C ILE A 30 -17.08 13.35 21.38
N ASP A 31 -18.39 13.23 21.53
CA ASP A 31 -19.01 12.31 22.47
C ASP A 31 -18.74 10.83 22.17
N PHE A 32 -18.31 10.54 20.94
CA PHE A 32 -18.00 9.20 20.44
C PHE A 32 -16.57 9.16 19.90
N ARG A 33 -15.58 9.44 20.76
CA ARG A 33 -14.16 9.60 20.38
C ARG A 33 -13.59 8.40 19.64
N HIS A 34 -13.90 7.17 20.09
CA HIS A 34 -13.38 5.95 19.44
C HIS A 34 -13.98 5.76 18.04
N ILE A 35 -15.25 6.09 17.86
CA ILE A 35 -15.90 6.02 16.54
C ILE A 35 -15.36 7.10 15.63
N LEU A 36 -15.18 8.32 16.16
CA LEU A 36 -14.57 9.42 15.40
C LEU A 36 -13.13 9.09 14.99
N ALA A 37 -12.33 8.51 15.90
CA ALA A 37 -10.98 8.07 15.59
C ALA A 37 -10.96 6.99 14.49
N ALA A 38 -11.83 5.98 14.58
CA ALA A 38 -11.96 4.94 13.56
C ALA A 38 -12.40 5.53 12.20
N LYS A 39 -13.34 6.48 12.21
CA LYS A 39 -13.77 7.18 11.00
C LYS A 39 -12.60 7.95 10.36
N ASN A 40 -11.87 8.73 11.13
CA ASN A 40 -10.72 9.50 10.65
C ASN A 40 -9.62 8.59 10.11
N GLU A 41 -9.40 7.44 10.76
CA GLU A 41 -8.44 6.44 10.26
C GLU A 41 -8.89 5.89 8.90
N MET A 42 -10.14 5.47 8.76
CA MET A 42 -10.66 4.93 7.49
C MET A 42 -10.69 5.99 6.38
N GLU A 43 -10.91 7.27 6.69
CA GLU A 43 -10.85 8.38 5.73
C GLU A 43 -9.42 8.65 5.22
N ASN A 44 -8.42 8.17 5.95
CA ASN A 44 -7.02 8.24 5.56
C ASN A 44 -6.54 7.04 4.74
N TRP A 45 -7.32 5.99 4.61
CA TRP A 45 -6.97 4.84 3.77
C TRP A 45 -6.81 5.26 2.31
N ARG A 46 -5.77 4.75 1.67
CA ARG A 46 -5.43 5.02 0.27
C ARG A 46 -5.41 3.71 -0.50
N PHE A 47 -6.12 3.68 -1.61
CA PHE A 47 -6.09 2.57 -2.55
C PHE A 47 -5.40 3.08 -3.82
N LEU A 48 -4.14 2.70 -4.02
CA LEU A 48 -3.34 3.16 -5.14
C LEU A 48 -3.46 2.17 -6.30
N ARG A 49 -3.81 2.70 -7.45
CA ARG A 49 -3.82 2.01 -8.72
C ARG A 49 -3.36 2.98 -9.80
N PHE A 50 -2.06 3.20 -9.85
CA PHE A 50 -1.50 4.20 -10.74
C PHE A 50 -1.78 3.89 -12.19
N ASN A 51 -2.26 4.92 -12.90
CA ASN A 51 -2.44 4.90 -14.35
C ASN A 51 -1.25 5.66 -14.97
N PRO A 52 -0.43 5.02 -15.83
CA PRO A 52 0.74 5.66 -16.44
C PRO A 52 0.39 6.93 -17.20
N GLU A 53 -0.75 6.97 -17.88
CA GLU A 53 -1.19 8.15 -18.62
C GLU A 53 -1.54 9.30 -17.68
N HIS A 54 -2.15 9.03 -16.53
CA HIS A 54 -2.44 10.04 -15.52
C HIS A 54 -1.15 10.58 -14.87
N LEU A 55 -0.19 9.70 -14.57
CA LEU A 55 1.10 10.11 -14.01
C LEU A 55 1.92 11.01 -14.95
N ARG A 56 1.76 10.83 -16.28
CA ARG A 56 2.45 11.63 -17.30
C ARG A 56 1.89 13.03 -17.44
N GLN A 57 0.60 13.19 -17.21
CA GLN A 57 -0.08 14.44 -17.51
C GLN A 57 0.29 15.54 -16.52
N PRO A 58 0.44 16.78 -16.99
CA PRO A 58 0.43 17.94 -16.11
C PRO A 58 -0.88 17.98 -15.31
N THR A 59 -0.81 18.52 -14.11
CA THR A 59 -1.98 18.65 -13.26
C THR A 59 -2.53 20.08 -13.34
N SER A 60 -3.82 20.23 -13.63
CA SER A 60 -4.49 21.52 -13.57
C SER A 60 -4.39 22.15 -12.17
N LYS A 61 -4.16 23.46 -12.07
CA LYS A 61 -4.13 24.21 -10.80
C LYS A 61 -5.45 24.12 -10.01
N TYR A 62 -6.54 23.83 -10.69
CA TYR A 62 -7.88 23.65 -10.07
C TYR A 62 -8.07 22.25 -9.46
N THR A 63 -7.11 21.34 -9.65
CA THR A 63 -7.16 20.01 -9.07
C THR A 63 -6.60 20.05 -7.64
N GLY A 64 -7.32 19.44 -6.70
CA GLY A 64 -6.88 19.39 -5.29
C GLY A 64 -5.52 18.73 -5.13
N ALA A 65 -4.68 19.31 -4.27
CA ALA A 65 -3.33 18.84 -3.97
C ALA A 65 -3.18 18.21 -2.58
N ASP A 66 -4.24 18.20 -1.77
CA ASP A 66 -4.15 17.72 -0.38
C ASP A 66 -3.90 16.22 -0.27
N LYS A 67 -4.44 15.44 -1.19
CA LYS A 67 -4.33 13.99 -1.20
C LYS A 67 -4.06 13.49 -2.62
N LEU A 68 -3.06 12.62 -2.75
CA LEU A 68 -2.80 11.95 -4.03
C LEU A 68 -4.02 11.11 -4.43
N THR A 69 -4.47 11.28 -5.66
CA THR A 69 -5.58 10.48 -6.20
C THR A 69 -5.16 9.02 -6.43
N PRO A 70 -6.08 8.05 -6.36
CA PRO A 70 -5.75 6.63 -6.58
C PRO A 70 -5.00 6.36 -7.88
N SER A 71 -5.31 7.07 -8.94
CA SER A 71 -4.69 6.91 -10.26
C SER A 71 -3.42 7.74 -10.49
N GLY A 72 -3.09 8.65 -9.56
CA GLY A 72 -1.94 9.56 -9.69
C GLY A 72 -2.20 10.80 -10.54
N LEU A 73 -3.47 11.10 -10.91
CA LEU A 73 -3.81 12.21 -11.80
C LEU A 73 -3.31 13.58 -11.33
N ASN A 74 -3.21 13.79 -10.02
CA ASN A 74 -2.80 15.04 -9.41
C ASN A 74 -1.36 15.03 -8.88
N LEU A 75 -0.51 14.14 -9.38
CA LEU A 75 0.86 13.96 -8.88
C LEU A 75 1.67 15.26 -8.89
N ALA A 76 1.59 16.04 -10.00
CA ALA A 76 2.32 17.29 -10.11
C ALA A 76 1.82 18.37 -9.14
N ALA A 77 0.52 18.41 -8.85
CA ALA A 77 -0.02 19.34 -7.85
C ALA A 77 0.42 18.97 -6.43
N VAL A 78 0.45 17.66 -6.10
CA VAL A 78 0.94 17.18 -4.80
C VAL A 78 2.42 17.53 -4.63
N LEU A 79 3.26 17.28 -5.65
CA LEU A 79 4.67 17.62 -5.61
C LEU A 79 4.89 19.13 -5.48
N TYR A 80 4.08 19.95 -6.19
CA TYR A 80 4.14 21.39 -6.06
C TYR A 80 3.80 21.86 -4.64
N ARG A 81 2.77 21.29 -4.02
CA ARG A 81 2.43 21.56 -2.63
C ARG A 81 3.58 21.20 -1.69
N ILE A 82 4.18 20.02 -1.83
CA ILE A 82 5.33 19.60 -1.01
C ILE A 82 6.47 20.60 -1.16
N LYS A 83 6.81 21.01 -2.38
CA LYS A 83 7.83 22.04 -2.66
C LYS A 83 7.54 23.35 -1.95
N GLN A 84 6.28 23.78 -1.86
CA GLN A 84 5.88 25.01 -1.19
C GLN A 84 5.90 24.90 0.34
N GLU A 85 5.58 23.72 0.88
CA GLU A 85 5.58 23.45 2.31
C GLU A 85 7.01 23.26 2.86
N ASP A 86 7.86 22.54 2.12
CA ASP A 86 9.26 22.27 2.45
C ASP A 86 10.09 21.96 1.20
N GLU A 87 10.94 22.91 0.81
CA GLU A 87 11.81 22.74 -0.35
C GLU A 87 12.86 21.63 -0.17
N TYR A 88 13.27 21.32 1.07
CA TYR A 88 14.19 20.22 1.35
C TYR A 88 13.60 18.87 0.98
N SER A 89 12.31 18.68 1.11
CA SER A 89 11.63 17.45 0.67
C SER A 89 11.87 17.16 -0.81
N LEU A 90 11.98 18.18 -1.65
CA LEU A 90 12.26 17.99 -3.08
C LEU A 90 13.68 17.45 -3.33
N ILE A 91 14.64 17.86 -2.52
CA ILE A 91 16.02 17.36 -2.56
C ILE A 91 16.05 15.88 -2.15
N GLU A 92 15.34 15.53 -1.09
CA GLU A 92 15.28 14.13 -0.62
C GLU A 92 14.56 13.23 -1.63
N ILE A 93 13.45 13.67 -2.21
CA ILE A 93 12.77 12.97 -3.32
C ILE A 93 13.73 12.74 -4.50
N SER A 94 14.53 13.77 -4.84
CA SER A 94 15.54 13.66 -5.91
C SER A 94 16.62 12.64 -5.58
N ARG A 95 17.11 12.62 -4.35
CA ARG A 95 18.11 11.66 -3.86
C ARG A 95 17.57 10.24 -3.88
N GLU A 96 16.35 10.06 -3.38
CA GLU A 96 15.72 8.74 -3.33
C GLU A 96 15.48 8.21 -4.74
N LEU A 97 14.93 9.03 -5.65
CA LEU A 97 14.77 8.64 -7.04
C LEU A 97 16.11 8.28 -7.70
N ASN A 98 17.18 9.04 -7.41
CA ASN A 98 18.52 8.77 -7.94
C ASN A 98 19.10 7.42 -7.49
N ARG A 99 18.77 6.94 -6.28
CA ARG A 99 19.15 5.59 -5.81
C ARG A 99 18.58 4.49 -6.69
N PHE A 100 17.35 4.67 -7.18
CA PHE A 100 16.66 3.69 -8.02
C PHE A 100 16.97 3.89 -9.51
N ILE A 101 17.14 5.15 -9.92
CA ILE A 101 17.40 5.53 -11.31
C ILE A 101 18.58 6.52 -11.34
N PRO A 102 19.82 6.02 -11.30
CA PRO A 102 21.02 6.87 -11.21
C PRO A 102 21.21 7.86 -12.35
N GLU A 103 20.45 7.73 -13.42
CA GLU A 103 20.45 8.62 -14.57
C GLU A 103 19.86 10.00 -14.22
N PHE A 104 18.87 10.04 -13.31
CA PHE A 104 18.21 11.27 -12.88
C PHE A 104 18.82 11.77 -11.56
N THR A 105 19.25 13.01 -11.58
CA THR A 105 19.91 13.67 -10.45
C THR A 105 19.06 14.75 -9.79
N GLY A 106 17.94 15.13 -10.43
CA GLY A 106 17.04 16.14 -9.89
C GLY A 106 15.60 15.92 -10.31
N VAL A 107 14.72 16.26 -9.38
CA VAL A 107 13.26 16.32 -9.57
C VAL A 107 12.84 17.75 -9.33
N ASP A 108 12.03 18.30 -10.21
CA ASP A 108 11.43 19.62 -10.01
C ASP A 108 10.00 19.66 -10.52
N VAL A 109 9.24 20.64 -10.06
CA VAL A 109 7.89 20.91 -10.54
C VAL A 109 7.75 22.41 -10.77
N ILE A 110 7.24 22.74 -11.96
CA ILE A 110 7.10 24.13 -12.42
C ILE A 110 5.62 24.51 -12.47
N ASP A 111 5.34 25.74 -12.07
CA ASP A 111 4.07 26.39 -12.26
C ASP A 111 4.02 26.97 -13.69
N ASP A 112 3.32 26.28 -14.59
CA ASP A 112 3.03 26.73 -15.94
C ASP A 112 1.80 27.66 -15.92
N VAL A 113 2.08 28.94 -15.76
CA VAL A 113 1.04 29.98 -15.62
C VAL A 113 0.24 30.14 -16.91
N GLU A 114 0.85 29.96 -18.07
CA GLU A 114 0.17 30.12 -19.36
C GLU A 114 -0.94 29.09 -19.56
N HIS A 115 -0.68 27.84 -19.13
CA HIS A 115 -1.63 26.73 -19.28
C HIS A 115 -2.40 26.43 -17.99
N ASN A 116 -2.21 27.19 -16.91
CA ASN A 116 -2.82 26.96 -15.60
C ASN A 116 -2.62 25.53 -15.08
N GLN A 117 -1.39 25.03 -15.13
CA GLN A 117 -1.04 23.66 -14.76
C GLN A 117 0.31 23.56 -14.05
N TYR A 118 0.51 22.45 -13.34
CA TYR A 118 1.82 22.06 -12.79
C TYR A 118 2.42 20.96 -13.65
N VAL A 119 3.74 21.05 -13.90
CA VAL A 119 4.46 20.08 -14.75
C VAL A 119 5.69 19.59 -14.01
N ILE A 120 5.85 18.27 -13.90
CA ILE A 120 7.03 17.63 -13.32
C ILE A 120 8.13 17.53 -14.35
N TYR A 121 9.36 17.82 -13.92
CA TYR A 121 10.58 17.68 -14.69
C TYR A 121 11.62 16.85 -13.95
N LEU A 122 12.34 16.01 -14.69
CA LEU A 122 13.50 15.28 -14.20
C LEU A 122 14.76 15.76 -14.93
N GLN A 123 15.82 16.02 -14.17
CA GLN A 123 17.12 16.40 -14.71
C GLN A 123 18.06 15.19 -14.74
N GLN A 124 18.70 14.95 -15.86
CA GLN A 124 19.76 13.95 -16.00
C GLN A 124 21.13 14.51 -15.66
N ARG A 125 22.12 13.61 -15.45
CA ARG A 125 23.51 13.98 -15.12
C ARG A 125 24.17 14.84 -16.19
N ASP A 126 23.79 14.70 -17.45
CA ASP A 126 24.29 15.51 -18.58
C ASP A 126 23.61 16.90 -18.67
N GLY A 127 22.76 17.24 -17.71
CA GLY A 127 22.03 18.49 -17.64
C GLY A 127 20.75 18.53 -18.48
N LYS A 128 20.41 17.49 -19.22
CA LYS A 128 19.14 17.44 -19.95
C LYS A 128 17.96 17.34 -19.01
N ILE A 129 16.88 18.00 -19.39
CA ILE A 129 15.64 18.06 -18.61
C ILE A 129 14.52 17.39 -19.41
N PHE A 130 13.79 16.50 -18.75
CA PHE A 130 12.67 15.76 -19.34
C PHE A 130 11.40 16.03 -18.54
N SER A 131 10.32 16.37 -19.21
CA SER A 131 9.02 16.46 -18.58
C SER A 131 8.45 15.07 -18.30
N SER A 132 7.53 14.95 -17.36
CA SER A 132 6.81 13.71 -17.04
C SER A 132 6.20 13.04 -18.26
N ARG A 133 5.85 13.80 -19.29
CA ARG A 133 5.19 13.33 -20.52
C ARG A 133 6.01 12.29 -21.29
N VAL A 134 7.33 12.33 -21.20
CA VAL A 134 8.24 11.45 -21.97
C VAL A 134 8.90 10.36 -21.11
N LEU A 135 8.58 10.30 -19.82
CA LEU A 135 9.18 9.32 -18.92
C LEU A 135 8.56 7.93 -19.09
N SER A 136 9.35 6.90 -18.78
CA SER A 136 8.86 5.53 -18.76
C SER A 136 7.84 5.32 -17.62
N GLU A 137 6.96 4.34 -17.78
CA GLU A 137 5.98 3.98 -16.75
C GLU A 137 6.66 3.65 -15.41
N GLY A 138 7.69 2.82 -15.42
CA GLY A 138 8.42 2.45 -14.21
C GLY A 138 9.08 3.65 -13.52
N THR A 139 9.60 4.62 -14.29
CA THR A 139 10.15 5.87 -13.72
C THR A 139 9.07 6.68 -13.02
N LEU A 140 7.90 6.81 -13.64
CA LEU A 140 6.77 7.56 -13.07
C LEU A 140 6.22 6.90 -11.80
N ARG A 141 6.13 5.57 -11.78
CA ARG A 141 5.67 4.82 -10.59
C ARG A 141 6.65 4.96 -9.41
N LEU A 142 7.95 4.82 -9.67
CA LEU A 142 8.97 5.04 -8.64
C LEU A 142 8.96 6.48 -8.13
N LEU A 143 8.85 7.47 -9.03
CA LEU A 143 8.71 8.87 -8.62
C LEU A 143 7.49 9.10 -7.75
N ALA A 144 6.34 8.52 -8.10
CA ALA A 144 5.12 8.65 -7.30
C ALA A 144 5.29 8.03 -5.90
N LEU A 145 5.99 6.92 -5.77
CA LEU A 145 6.30 6.29 -4.47
C LEU A 145 7.27 7.16 -3.66
N CYS A 146 8.32 7.75 -4.27
CA CYS A 146 9.21 8.70 -3.60
C CYS A 146 8.42 9.91 -3.08
N ILE A 147 7.47 10.43 -3.86
CA ILE A 147 6.61 11.55 -3.43
C ILE A 147 5.74 11.14 -2.23
N ILE A 148 5.17 9.92 -2.22
CA ILE A 148 4.37 9.41 -1.09
C ILE A 148 5.22 9.27 0.17
N GLU A 149 6.46 8.81 0.06
CA GLU A 149 7.37 8.64 1.19
C GLU A 149 7.58 9.97 1.93
N TYR A 150 7.83 11.05 1.18
CA TYR A 150 8.11 12.38 1.73
C TYR A 150 6.87 13.27 1.91
N ASP A 151 5.66 12.78 1.61
CA ASP A 151 4.43 13.53 1.85
C ASP A 151 3.91 13.31 3.28
N ASN A 152 4.15 14.26 4.16
CA ASN A 152 3.70 14.23 5.56
C ASN A 152 2.17 14.17 5.74
N LYS A 153 1.38 14.46 4.69
CA LYS A 153 -0.08 14.32 4.71
C LYS A 153 -0.56 12.90 4.44
N VAL A 154 0.30 12.02 3.98
CA VAL A 154 -0.03 10.60 3.81
C VAL A 154 0.09 9.89 5.16
N LYS A 155 -1.03 9.35 5.65
CA LYS A 155 -1.15 8.61 6.91
C LYS A 155 -2.13 7.45 6.73
N GLY A 156 -2.15 6.52 7.70
CA GLY A 156 -3.07 5.38 7.72
C GLY A 156 -2.65 4.27 6.76
N ILE A 157 -3.61 3.55 6.22
CA ILE A 157 -3.36 2.38 5.37
C ILE A 157 -3.17 2.81 3.91
N ILE A 158 -2.12 2.29 3.28
CA ILE A 158 -1.82 2.42 1.86
C ILE A 158 -1.94 1.02 1.24
N CYS A 159 -2.99 0.80 0.45
CA CYS A 159 -3.16 -0.42 -0.34
C CYS A 159 -2.65 -0.16 -1.75
N TYR A 160 -1.72 -0.97 -2.25
CA TYR A 160 -1.18 -0.84 -3.60
C TYR A 160 -1.29 -2.17 -4.34
N GLU A 161 -2.01 -2.15 -5.46
CA GLU A 161 -2.24 -3.30 -6.32
C GLU A 161 -1.12 -3.39 -7.37
N GLU A 162 -0.46 -4.55 -7.43
CA GLU A 162 0.59 -4.88 -8.42
C GLU A 162 1.65 -3.79 -8.58
N PRO A 163 2.38 -3.44 -7.50
CA PRO A 163 3.34 -2.34 -7.53
C PRO A 163 4.47 -2.54 -8.55
N GLU A 164 4.77 -3.79 -8.88
CA GLU A 164 5.81 -4.19 -9.85
C GLU A 164 5.46 -3.93 -11.30
N ASN A 165 4.19 -3.70 -11.64
CA ASN A 165 3.78 -3.50 -13.02
C ASN A 165 4.50 -2.33 -13.68
N GLY A 166 5.06 -2.58 -14.87
CA GLY A 166 5.83 -1.58 -15.62
C GLY A 166 7.21 -1.28 -15.05
N ILE A 167 7.62 -1.94 -13.96
CA ILE A 167 8.95 -1.79 -13.36
C ILE A 167 9.88 -2.87 -13.90
N HIS A 168 11.07 -2.44 -14.35
CA HIS A 168 12.08 -3.37 -14.85
C HIS A 168 12.49 -4.35 -13.73
N PRO A 169 12.66 -5.68 -14.02
CA PRO A 169 12.97 -6.69 -13.00
C PRO A 169 14.14 -6.34 -12.08
N PHE A 170 15.21 -5.73 -12.59
CA PHE A 170 16.35 -5.28 -11.78
C PHE A 170 16.02 -4.18 -10.75
N ARG A 171 14.86 -3.55 -10.86
CA ARG A 171 14.41 -2.47 -9.95
C ARG A 171 13.32 -2.92 -8.98
N ILE A 172 12.87 -4.16 -9.07
CA ILE A 172 11.80 -4.69 -8.19
C ILE A 172 12.24 -4.68 -6.74
N ASN A 173 13.47 -5.12 -6.44
CA ASN A 173 14.01 -5.09 -5.08
C ASN A 173 14.04 -3.66 -4.53
N ALA A 174 14.50 -2.70 -5.32
CA ALA A 174 14.54 -1.29 -4.93
C ALA A 174 13.12 -0.73 -4.67
N MET A 175 12.15 -1.08 -5.51
CA MET A 175 10.74 -0.73 -5.28
C MET A 175 10.20 -1.34 -3.97
N ALA A 176 10.50 -2.59 -3.69
CA ALA A 176 10.07 -3.25 -2.46
C ALA A 176 10.64 -2.57 -1.22
N HIS A 177 11.93 -2.16 -1.25
CA HIS A 177 12.53 -1.36 -0.19
C HIS A 177 11.87 0.01 -0.02
N LEU A 178 11.52 0.68 -1.11
CA LEU A 178 10.80 1.96 -1.06
C LEU A 178 9.42 1.80 -0.40
N LEU A 179 8.70 0.73 -0.72
CA LEU A 179 7.42 0.41 -0.07
C LEU A 179 7.58 0.12 1.42
N TYR A 180 8.69 -0.52 1.81
CA TYR A 180 9.03 -0.72 3.22
C TYR A 180 9.31 0.61 3.93
N ASN A 181 10.10 1.50 3.32
CA ASN A 181 10.42 2.82 3.87
C ASN A 181 9.19 3.72 4.02
N ILE A 182 8.20 3.57 3.14
CA ILE A 182 6.92 4.27 3.29
C ILE A 182 6.18 3.85 4.56
N SER A 183 6.35 2.62 5.03
CA SER A 183 5.72 2.15 6.28
C SER A 183 6.34 2.83 7.50
N THR A 184 5.63 2.81 8.63
CA THR A 184 6.08 3.45 9.86
C THR A 184 7.40 2.86 10.35
N ASP A 185 8.38 3.71 10.55
CA ASP A 185 9.55 3.40 11.37
C ASP A 185 9.19 3.63 12.84
N PHE A 186 9.01 2.55 13.60
CA PHE A 186 8.67 2.62 15.01
C PHE A 186 9.84 3.09 15.91
N SER A 187 11.05 3.22 15.36
CA SER A 187 12.19 3.82 16.06
C SER A 187 12.12 5.35 16.09
N ASP A 188 11.41 5.97 15.13
CA ASP A 188 11.17 7.40 15.06
C ASP A 188 9.77 7.76 15.62
N GLN A 189 9.75 8.44 16.76
CA GLN A 189 8.50 8.88 17.41
C GLN A 189 7.72 9.93 16.60
N HIS A 190 8.35 10.58 15.64
CA HIS A 190 7.74 11.60 14.78
C HIS A 190 7.30 11.04 13.42
N ALA A 191 7.65 9.79 13.11
CA ALA A 191 7.25 9.15 11.88
C ALA A 191 5.71 9.09 11.76
N PRO A 192 5.15 9.38 10.58
CA PRO A 192 3.72 9.25 10.38
C PRO A 192 3.29 7.79 10.49
N LEU A 193 2.17 7.51 11.17
CA LEU A 193 1.64 6.15 11.24
C LEU A 193 1.12 5.74 9.85
N ARG A 194 1.80 4.78 9.25
CA ARG A 194 1.50 4.22 7.93
C ARG A 194 1.63 2.71 7.95
N GLN A 195 0.67 2.03 7.35
CA GLN A 195 0.75 0.61 7.05
C GLN A 195 0.63 0.43 5.55
N VAL A 196 1.55 -0.32 4.95
CA VAL A 196 1.53 -0.63 3.51
C VAL A 196 1.03 -2.06 3.31
N ILE A 197 0.01 -2.21 2.50
CA ILE A 197 -0.54 -3.51 2.08
C ILE A 197 -0.38 -3.60 0.57
N ILE A 198 0.32 -4.60 0.10
CA ILE A 198 0.47 -4.85 -1.34
C ILE A 198 -0.21 -6.16 -1.74
N ASN A 199 -0.80 -6.16 -2.92
CA ASN A 199 -1.22 -7.36 -3.61
C ASN A 199 -0.28 -7.55 -4.81
N THR A 200 0.32 -8.72 -4.94
CA THR A 200 1.28 -9.03 -6.02
C THR A 200 1.09 -10.43 -6.53
N HIS A 201 1.31 -10.62 -7.82
CA HIS A 201 1.43 -11.92 -8.47
C HIS A 201 2.89 -12.27 -8.81
N SER A 202 3.84 -11.42 -8.44
CA SER A 202 5.26 -11.59 -8.73
C SER A 202 5.97 -12.45 -7.69
N PRO A 203 6.47 -13.64 -8.06
CA PRO A 203 7.31 -14.44 -7.16
C PRO A 203 8.62 -13.72 -6.80
N VAL A 204 9.10 -12.82 -7.66
CA VAL A 204 10.31 -12.04 -7.39
C VAL A 204 10.09 -11.08 -6.23
N VAL A 205 8.96 -10.35 -6.21
CA VAL A 205 8.60 -9.46 -5.09
C VAL A 205 8.52 -10.23 -3.79
N VAL A 206 7.83 -11.38 -3.79
CA VAL A 206 7.67 -12.22 -2.60
C VAL A 206 9.02 -12.72 -2.11
N LYS A 207 9.87 -13.22 -3.02
CA LYS A 207 11.21 -13.72 -2.70
C LYS A 207 12.10 -12.64 -2.09
N ASP A 208 12.12 -11.45 -2.70
CA ASP A 208 12.94 -10.32 -2.23
C ASP A 208 12.53 -9.88 -0.82
N ILE A 209 11.22 -9.71 -0.59
CA ILE A 209 10.69 -9.33 0.73
C ILE A 209 10.98 -10.41 1.78
N PHE A 210 10.86 -11.69 1.40
CA PHE A 210 11.09 -12.80 2.30
C PHE A 210 12.57 -12.96 2.70
N ALA A 211 13.49 -12.51 1.84
CA ALA A 211 14.93 -12.56 2.10
C ALA A 211 15.41 -11.49 3.09
N TRP A 212 14.60 -10.50 3.42
CA TRP A 212 15.01 -9.44 4.35
C TRP A 212 15.32 -9.99 5.75
N GLU A 213 16.42 -9.54 6.33
CA GLU A 213 16.89 -10.02 7.65
C GLU A 213 15.97 -9.57 8.79
N HIS A 214 15.38 -8.40 8.67
CA HIS A 214 14.52 -7.76 9.68
C HIS A 214 13.08 -7.71 9.22
N ASN A 215 12.41 -8.85 9.15
CA ASN A 215 11.04 -8.92 8.69
C ASN A 215 9.97 -9.04 9.80
N ASP A 216 10.30 -8.71 11.04
CA ASP A 216 9.36 -8.76 12.17
C ASP A 216 8.13 -7.85 11.95
N HIS A 217 8.27 -6.83 11.11
CA HIS A 217 7.20 -5.91 10.75
C HIS A 217 6.53 -6.24 9.41
N VAL A 218 6.92 -7.35 8.76
CA VAL A 218 6.40 -7.77 7.46
C VAL A 218 5.70 -9.11 7.59
N SER A 219 4.46 -9.19 7.10
CA SER A 219 3.70 -10.43 7.04
C SER A 219 3.31 -10.72 5.60
N ILE A 220 3.53 -11.96 5.17
CA ILE A 220 3.19 -12.42 3.82
C ILE A 220 2.06 -13.44 3.93
N TYR A 221 1.04 -13.27 3.09
CA TYR A 221 -0.10 -14.19 3.01
C TYR A 221 -0.30 -14.65 1.57
N TYR A 222 -0.47 -15.93 1.38
CA TYR A 222 -0.89 -16.52 0.13
C TYR A 222 -2.42 -16.62 0.08
N SER A 223 -3.02 -16.03 -0.94
CA SER A 223 -4.47 -16.06 -1.15
C SER A 223 -4.84 -17.25 -2.04
N GLN A 224 -5.70 -18.13 -1.56
CA GLN A 224 -6.19 -19.30 -2.30
C GLN A 224 -7.70 -19.35 -2.31
N MET A 225 -8.29 -19.49 -3.51
CA MET A 225 -9.71 -19.77 -3.63
C MET A 225 -9.97 -21.26 -3.48
N ARG A 226 -10.89 -21.65 -2.59
CA ARG A 226 -11.40 -23.01 -2.44
C ARG A 226 -12.90 -23.04 -2.59
N SER A 227 -13.39 -24.04 -3.32
CA SER A 227 -14.83 -24.31 -3.40
C SER A 227 -15.24 -25.31 -2.32
N ARG A 228 -16.28 -24.98 -1.57
CA ARG A 228 -16.91 -25.87 -0.61
C ARG A 228 -18.37 -26.04 -0.95
N THR A 229 -18.84 -27.28 -0.95
CA THR A 229 -20.26 -27.57 -1.07
C THR A 229 -20.88 -27.62 0.33
N THR A 230 -21.90 -26.83 0.56
CA THR A 230 -22.66 -26.81 1.81
C THR A 230 -24.14 -26.97 1.52
N ASN A 231 -24.91 -27.48 2.49
CA ASN A 231 -26.35 -27.57 2.38
C ASN A 231 -26.95 -26.31 3.02
N ILE A 232 -27.72 -25.57 2.23
CA ILE A 232 -28.52 -24.41 2.69
C ILE A 232 -29.96 -24.74 2.29
N ASP A 233 -30.86 -24.74 3.26
CA ASP A 233 -32.31 -25.02 3.06
C ASP A 233 -32.58 -26.23 2.21
N GLN A 234 -31.93 -27.37 2.51
CA GLN A 234 -32.02 -28.67 1.81
C GLN A 234 -31.46 -28.68 0.37
N SER A 235 -30.89 -27.57 -0.09
CA SER A 235 -30.24 -27.47 -1.40
C SER A 235 -28.72 -27.51 -1.26
N ARG A 236 -28.05 -28.26 -2.16
CA ARG A 236 -26.59 -28.27 -2.24
C ARG A 236 -26.14 -27.02 -2.98
N VAL A 237 -25.44 -26.13 -2.26
CA VAL A 237 -24.88 -24.89 -2.82
C VAL A 237 -23.36 -24.96 -2.79
N ARG A 238 -22.72 -24.65 -3.92
CA ARG A 238 -21.26 -24.50 -4.03
C ARG A 238 -20.89 -23.07 -3.67
N ILE A 239 -20.09 -22.90 -2.62
CA ILE A 239 -19.60 -21.60 -2.16
C ILE A 239 -18.11 -21.54 -2.42
N ASN A 240 -17.66 -20.46 -3.05
CA ASN A 240 -16.24 -20.17 -3.19
C ASN A 240 -15.78 -19.35 -1.98
N ILE A 241 -14.74 -19.83 -1.31
CA ILE A 241 -14.16 -19.19 -0.11
C ILE A 241 -12.71 -18.87 -0.41
N THR A 242 -12.34 -17.60 -0.24
CA THR A 242 -10.94 -17.21 -0.27
C THR A 242 -10.32 -17.47 1.10
N ARG A 243 -9.20 -18.16 1.13
CA ARG A 243 -8.38 -18.37 2.33
C ARG A 243 -7.10 -17.58 2.20
N MET A 244 -6.73 -16.88 3.28
CA MET A 244 -5.44 -16.22 3.44
C MET A 244 -4.55 -17.13 4.29
N ILE A 245 -3.47 -17.63 3.71
CA ILE A 245 -2.57 -18.60 4.34
C ILE A 245 -1.26 -17.86 4.63
N PRO A 246 -0.81 -17.78 5.91
CA PRO A 246 0.45 -17.12 6.22
C PRO A 246 1.62 -17.92 5.63
N VAL A 247 2.56 -17.20 5.00
CA VAL A 247 3.81 -17.74 4.49
C VAL A 247 4.84 -17.65 5.61
N VAL A 248 5.46 -18.78 5.96
CA VAL A 248 6.47 -18.87 7.01
C VAL A 248 7.78 -19.35 6.43
N LYS A 249 8.91 -18.91 6.98
CA LYS A 249 10.22 -19.52 6.69
C LYS A 249 10.15 -20.98 7.11
N GLU A 250 10.74 -21.88 6.32
CA GLU A 250 10.89 -23.29 6.72
C GLU A 250 11.63 -23.31 8.04
N LEU A 251 11.00 -23.93 9.03
CA LEU A 251 11.59 -24.07 10.35
C LEU A 251 12.64 -25.18 10.25
N ASP A 252 13.90 -24.82 10.05
CA ASP A 252 15.00 -25.70 10.36
C ASP A 252 14.92 -26.02 11.86
N ASN A 253 14.38 -27.22 12.17
CA ASN A 253 14.39 -27.84 13.50
C ASN A 253 14.11 -26.91 14.69
N ILE A 254 12.84 -26.54 14.89
CA ILE A 254 12.43 -26.17 16.25
C ILE A 254 12.43 -27.46 17.07
N LYS A 255 13.55 -27.74 17.73
CA LYS A 255 13.54 -28.57 18.92
C LYS A 255 12.58 -27.91 19.89
N SER A 256 11.55 -28.67 20.27
CA SER A 256 10.60 -28.34 21.33
C SER A 256 11.34 -27.87 22.57
N ASP A 257 11.53 -26.59 22.75
CA ASP A 257 11.88 -26.02 24.04
C ASP A 257 10.59 -25.46 24.67
N THR A 258 10.27 -26.12 25.76
CA THR A 258 9.14 -25.94 26.66
C THR A 258 9.17 -24.56 27.31
N THR A 259 8.77 -23.54 26.59
CA THR A 259 8.37 -22.27 27.21
C THR A 259 7.07 -21.76 26.58
N GLY A 260 5.99 -21.73 27.40
CA GLY A 260 4.62 -21.47 27.00
C GLY A 260 4.30 -20.10 26.37
N GLN A 261 5.29 -19.34 25.95
CA GLN A 261 5.10 -18.09 25.21
C GLN A 261 5.06 -18.29 23.69
N LEU A 262 5.62 -19.37 23.17
CA LEU A 262 5.56 -19.69 21.73
C LEU A 262 4.21 -20.32 21.35
N GLU A 263 3.55 -21.03 22.25
CA GLU A 263 2.22 -21.58 22.00
C GLU A 263 1.16 -20.52 21.69
N TRP A 264 1.27 -19.32 22.26
CA TRP A 264 0.30 -18.24 22.05
C TRP A 264 0.29 -17.68 20.63
N LYS A 265 1.43 -17.59 19.99
CA LYS A 265 1.54 -17.12 18.59
C LYS A 265 1.06 -18.14 17.56
N TYR A 266 1.03 -19.42 17.92
CA TYR A 266 0.68 -20.52 17.02
C TYR A 266 -0.71 -21.14 17.24
N ASN A 267 -1.32 -20.94 18.41
CA ASN A 267 -2.64 -21.49 18.73
C ASN A 267 -3.81 -20.86 17.95
N ILE A 268 -3.63 -19.70 17.36
CA ILE A 268 -4.63 -19.12 16.45
C ILE A 268 -4.64 -19.84 15.10
N TYR A 269 -3.58 -20.57 14.76
CA TYR A 269 -3.38 -21.26 13.48
C TYR A 269 -3.01 -22.73 13.65
N SER A 270 -3.66 -23.44 14.56
CA SER A 270 -3.32 -24.82 14.96
C SER A 270 -3.50 -25.90 13.89
N ASN A 271 -3.75 -25.57 12.63
CA ASN A 271 -3.77 -26.50 11.52
C ASN A 271 -2.53 -26.29 10.64
N GLU A 272 -1.60 -27.25 10.64
CA GLU A 272 -0.42 -27.29 9.75
C GLU A 272 -0.81 -27.16 8.27
N GLU A 273 -2.05 -27.57 7.92
CA GLU A 273 -2.64 -27.39 6.58
C GLU A 273 -2.85 -25.92 6.15
N LEU A 274 -2.70 -24.94 7.08
CA LEU A 274 -2.91 -23.51 6.82
C LEU A 274 -1.60 -22.74 6.63
N LYS A 275 -0.47 -23.41 6.61
CA LYS A 275 0.84 -22.78 6.38
C LYS A 275 1.30 -23.08 4.96
N ALA A 276 1.87 -22.08 4.30
CA ALA A 276 2.55 -22.24 3.04
C ALA A 276 4.02 -21.90 3.22
N THR A 277 4.90 -22.68 2.63
CA THR A 277 6.32 -22.34 2.55
C THR A 277 6.57 -21.48 1.32
N LEU A 278 7.70 -20.79 1.29
CA LEU A 278 8.10 -19.98 0.14
C LEU A 278 8.19 -20.84 -1.14
N SER A 279 8.76 -22.03 -1.04
CA SER A 279 8.86 -22.99 -2.15
C SER A 279 7.49 -23.41 -2.69
N THR A 280 6.50 -23.59 -1.82
CA THR A 280 5.11 -23.90 -2.22
C THR A 280 4.47 -22.72 -2.95
N VAL A 281 4.68 -21.49 -2.46
CA VAL A 281 4.15 -20.27 -3.08
C VAL A 281 4.80 -20.03 -4.45
N GLU A 282 6.12 -20.14 -4.56
CA GLU A 282 6.84 -20.03 -5.83
C GLU A 282 6.38 -21.06 -6.86
N SER A 283 6.19 -22.32 -6.44
CA SER A 283 5.70 -23.37 -7.32
C SER A 283 4.29 -23.07 -7.85
N LEU A 284 3.38 -22.62 -6.99
CA LEU A 284 2.01 -22.30 -7.37
C LEU A 284 1.92 -21.07 -8.30
N LEU A 285 2.73 -20.05 -8.05
CA LEU A 285 2.78 -18.85 -8.89
C LEU A 285 3.36 -19.18 -10.29
N ASN A 286 4.40 -20.02 -10.34
CA ASN A 286 4.98 -20.46 -11.61
C ASN A 286 4.02 -21.33 -12.43
N MET A 287 3.21 -22.17 -11.78
CA MET A 287 2.19 -22.97 -12.47
C MET A 287 1.08 -22.08 -13.07
N SER A 288 0.68 -21.02 -12.38
CA SER A 288 -0.34 -20.08 -12.89
C SER A 288 0.15 -19.30 -14.13
N ASN A 289 1.45 -18.98 -14.19
CA ASN A 289 2.03 -18.28 -15.32
C ASN A 289 2.19 -19.18 -16.57
N THR A 290 2.39 -20.48 -16.39
CA THR A 290 2.52 -21.44 -17.51
C THR A 290 1.17 -21.73 -18.19
N THR A 291 0.07 -21.63 -17.46
CA THR A 291 -1.28 -21.88 -18.00
C THR A 291 -1.80 -20.72 -18.88
N ILE A 292 -1.20 -19.54 -18.77
CA ILE A 292 -1.58 -18.34 -19.55
C ILE A 292 -0.87 -18.30 -20.93
N GLU A 293 0.23 -19.02 -21.08
CA GLU A 293 0.97 -19.09 -22.36
C GLU A 293 0.44 -20.17 -23.33
N GLU A 294 -0.49 -21.03 -22.90
CA GLU A 294 -1.07 -22.11 -23.73
C GLU A 294 -2.55 -21.88 -24.18
N GLU A 295 -3.17 -20.75 -23.87
CA GLU A 295 -4.46 -20.29 -24.41
C GLU A 295 -4.29 -19.04 -25.30
#